data_002312ca3dd40dfcfd9518b067f96d4a
#
_entry.id   002312ca3dd40dfcfd9518b067f96d4a
#
_cell.length_a   1.000
_cell.length_b   1.000
_cell.length_c   1.000
_cell.angle_alpha   90.00
_cell.angle_beta   90.00
_cell.angle_gamma   90.00
#
_symmetry.space_group_name_H-M   'P 1'
#
loop_
_entity.id
_entity.type
_entity.pdbx_description
1 polymer ?
#
loop_
_entity_poly.entity_id
_entity_poly.type
_entity_poly.pdbx_seq_one_letter_code
_entity_poly.pdbx_strand_id
1 'polypeptide(L)'
;RMALDLGINHIETAHGYMKSELLFGHALKELGVPRNQFKMMTKGAPMSGDETRRLVEEQLEALKLNYIDFYGWHGINNKELLKVSAEKNGPVETLHRLKDEGLIRHIGFSTHGPLNIIMEAMRTNLFSFINLHYYYFFQRNLPVVQLAEKMDMGVFIISPNEKGGMLFKPSEKVKNLCKPLTPIVFNGRFCLSHPEITTLSMGMHEPKHFSQNLAILSGKNYLNSDLSKVKAEMDAPLAKISGLCTLCHECLPCPENINIPEILRFRNLTEGYDMLDYSRFRYNMFEGQGHWFPGTFAFHCTECGDCLPRCPESLDIPKLLMGTHKKLFSKSKYLKHKLLFFIKSILKALKIWKFIFN
;
A
#
# COMPACT_ATOMS: atom_id res chain seq x y z
N ARG A 1 -22.05 10.23 -5.31
CA ARG A 1 -22.36 11.56 -5.80
C ARG A 1 -21.36 12.58 -5.27
N MET A 2 -21.25 12.78 -3.94
CA MET A 2 -20.35 13.79 -3.34
C MET A 2 -18.92 13.80 -3.92
N ALA A 3 -18.29 12.62 -4.14
CA ALA A 3 -16.95 12.55 -4.71
C ALA A 3 -16.85 13.21 -6.09
N LEU A 4 -17.81 12.90 -6.97
CA LEU A 4 -17.86 13.44 -8.33
C LEU A 4 -18.14 14.95 -8.33
N ASP A 5 -19.05 15.41 -7.47
CA ASP A 5 -19.38 16.85 -7.34
C ASP A 5 -18.17 17.66 -6.83
N LEU A 6 -17.26 17.02 -6.11
CA LEU A 6 -16.01 17.59 -5.62
C LEU A 6 -14.85 17.46 -6.64
N GLY A 7 -15.11 16.96 -7.85
CA GLY A 7 -14.11 16.79 -8.91
C GLY A 7 -13.23 15.53 -8.78
N ILE A 8 -13.55 14.63 -7.87
CA ILE A 8 -12.84 13.34 -7.75
C ILE A 8 -13.34 12.43 -8.87
N ASN A 9 -12.49 12.19 -9.85
CA ASN A 9 -12.82 11.42 -11.04
C ASN A 9 -12.09 10.07 -11.16
N HIS A 10 -11.22 9.71 -10.24
CA HIS A 10 -10.60 8.40 -10.17
C HIS A 10 -11.28 7.55 -9.10
N ILE A 11 -11.87 6.44 -9.52
CA ILE A 11 -12.55 5.47 -8.64
C ILE A 11 -11.74 4.19 -8.67
N GLU A 12 -11.33 3.71 -7.49
CA GLU A 12 -10.51 2.52 -7.34
C GLU A 12 -11.22 1.46 -6.51
N THR A 13 -11.24 0.23 -7.04
CA THR A 13 -11.76 -0.96 -6.36
C THR A 13 -10.89 -2.19 -6.64
N ALA A 14 -11.35 -3.38 -6.28
CA ALA A 14 -10.76 -4.66 -6.63
C ALA A 14 -11.76 -5.79 -6.42
N HIS A 15 -11.60 -6.88 -7.16
CA HIS A 15 -12.39 -8.11 -6.99
C HIS A 15 -12.41 -8.62 -5.54
N GLY A 16 -11.28 -8.51 -4.83
CA GLY A 16 -11.16 -8.91 -3.43
C GLY A 16 -11.81 -7.96 -2.41
N TYR A 17 -12.44 -6.87 -2.83
CA TYR A 17 -13.05 -5.88 -1.93
C TYR A 17 -14.56 -6.11 -1.75
N MET A 18 -14.94 -7.34 -1.44
CA MET A 18 -16.33 -7.77 -1.20
C MET A 18 -17.29 -7.32 -2.31
N LYS A 19 -18.37 -6.60 -1.98
CA LYS A 19 -19.37 -6.09 -2.92
C LYS A 19 -18.98 -4.79 -3.63
N SER A 20 -17.76 -4.29 -3.47
CA SER A 20 -17.38 -2.94 -3.91
C SER A 20 -17.61 -2.73 -5.41
N GLU A 21 -17.24 -3.68 -6.28
CA GLU A 21 -17.46 -3.58 -7.72
C GLU A 21 -18.96 -3.47 -8.07
N LEU A 22 -19.76 -4.35 -7.48
CA LEU A 22 -21.21 -4.36 -7.67
C LEU A 22 -21.86 -3.04 -7.21
N LEU A 23 -21.46 -2.56 -6.02
CA LEU A 23 -22.00 -1.31 -5.46
C LEU A 23 -21.61 -0.08 -6.30
N PHE A 24 -20.38 -0.02 -6.82
CA PHE A 24 -19.99 1.05 -7.75
C PHE A 24 -20.77 0.97 -9.06
N GLY A 25 -20.95 -0.23 -9.63
CA GLY A 25 -21.74 -0.41 -10.85
C GLY A 25 -23.21 0.06 -10.69
N HIS A 26 -23.83 -0.28 -9.56
CA HIS A 26 -25.19 0.21 -9.26
C HIS A 26 -25.22 1.73 -9.06
N ALA A 27 -24.33 2.28 -8.24
CA ALA A 27 -24.29 3.70 -7.93
C ALA A 27 -24.03 4.57 -9.18
N LEU A 28 -23.06 4.20 -10.03
CA LEU A 28 -22.75 4.94 -11.25
C LEU A 28 -23.90 4.91 -12.27
N LYS A 29 -24.56 3.76 -12.40
CA LYS A 29 -25.75 3.62 -13.25
C LYS A 29 -26.92 4.46 -12.74
N GLU A 30 -27.23 4.38 -11.43
CA GLU A 30 -28.32 5.13 -10.81
C GLU A 30 -28.10 6.64 -10.90
N LEU A 31 -26.85 7.09 -10.69
CA LEU A 31 -26.48 8.51 -10.80
C LEU A 31 -26.42 9.03 -12.24
N GLY A 32 -26.52 8.16 -13.24
CA GLY A 32 -26.46 8.53 -14.66
C GLY A 32 -25.15 9.23 -15.04
N VAL A 33 -24.03 8.85 -14.43
CA VAL A 33 -22.73 9.52 -14.65
C VAL A 33 -22.20 9.14 -16.04
N PRO A 34 -21.94 10.13 -16.92
CA PRO A 34 -21.33 9.84 -18.22
C PRO A 34 -19.99 9.15 -18.08
N ARG A 35 -19.75 8.12 -18.89
CA ARG A 35 -18.55 7.25 -18.78
C ARG A 35 -17.22 8.02 -18.89
N ASN A 36 -17.19 9.10 -19.62
CA ASN A 36 -16.02 9.96 -19.81
C ASN A 36 -15.70 10.88 -18.62
N GLN A 37 -16.60 11.00 -17.65
CA GLN A 37 -16.41 11.86 -16.47
C GLN A 37 -15.62 11.18 -15.34
N PHE A 38 -15.35 9.88 -15.44
CA PHE A 38 -14.57 9.17 -14.43
C PHE A 38 -13.61 8.14 -15.04
N LYS A 39 -12.60 7.80 -14.27
CA LYS A 39 -11.65 6.72 -14.54
C LYS A 39 -11.88 5.60 -13.53
N MET A 40 -12.15 4.40 -14.04
CA MET A 40 -12.35 3.22 -13.21
C MET A 40 -11.09 2.38 -13.15
N MET A 41 -10.63 2.10 -11.93
CA MET A 41 -9.60 1.12 -11.65
C MET A 41 -10.18 -0.07 -10.89
N THR A 42 -9.91 -1.27 -11.36
CA THR A 42 -10.12 -2.48 -10.56
C THR A 42 -8.90 -3.40 -10.64
N LYS A 43 -8.89 -4.43 -9.81
CA LYS A 43 -7.78 -5.36 -9.66
C LYS A 43 -8.29 -6.79 -9.47
N GLY A 44 -7.53 -7.74 -10.00
CA GLY A 44 -7.73 -9.17 -9.76
C GLY A 44 -6.39 -9.90 -9.70
N ALA A 45 -6.36 -11.09 -9.12
CA ALA A 45 -5.18 -11.94 -9.07
C ALA A 45 -5.47 -13.33 -9.68
N PRO A 46 -5.85 -13.39 -10.98
CA PRO A 46 -6.04 -14.67 -11.66
C PRO A 46 -4.71 -15.39 -11.83
N MET A 47 -4.76 -16.74 -11.82
CA MET A 47 -3.57 -17.59 -11.88
C MET A 47 -3.35 -18.21 -13.27
N SER A 48 -4.24 -17.98 -14.23
CA SER A 48 -4.12 -18.44 -15.62
C SER A 48 -4.74 -17.46 -16.60
N GLY A 49 -4.47 -17.63 -17.90
CA GLY A 49 -5.05 -16.81 -18.97
C GLY A 49 -6.59 -16.93 -19.02
N ASP A 50 -7.11 -18.15 -18.95
CA ASP A 50 -8.56 -18.39 -19.00
C ASP A 50 -9.28 -17.81 -17.79
N GLU A 51 -8.69 -17.95 -16.61
CA GLU A 51 -9.23 -17.30 -15.40
C GLU A 51 -9.22 -15.78 -15.54
N THR A 52 -8.18 -15.22 -16.17
CA THR A 52 -8.06 -13.77 -16.38
C THR A 52 -9.19 -13.24 -17.24
N ARG A 53 -9.47 -13.86 -18.40
CA ARG A 53 -10.56 -13.44 -19.28
C ARG A 53 -11.89 -13.48 -18.56
N ARG A 54 -12.23 -14.62 -17.97
CA ARG A 54 -13.50 -14.79 -17.24
C ARG A 54 -13.64 -13.76 -16.11
N LEU A 55 -12.57 -13.52 -15.33
CA LEU A 55 -12.61 -12.56 -14.24
C LEU A 55 -12.84 -11.13 -14.73
N VAL A 56 -12.19 -10.70 -15.80
CA VAL A 56 -12.37 -9.36 -16.37
C VAL A 56 -13.81 -9.19 -16.89
N GLU A 57 -14.37 -10.20 -17.54
CA GLU A 57 -15.75 -10.18 -18.01
C GLU A 57 -16.76 -10.10 -16.84
N GLU A 58 -16.57 -10.91 -15.77
CA GLU A 58 -17.38 -10.84 -14.53
C GLU A 58 -17.28 -9.43 -13.88
N GLN A 59 -16.10 -8.81 -13.88
CA GLN A 59 -15.87 -7.49 -13.30
C GLN A 59 -16.53 -6.38 -14.14
N LEU A 60 -16.48 -6.47 -15.45
CA LEU A 60 -17.18 -5.53 -16.35
C LEU A 60 -18.70 -5.60 -16.15
N GLU A 61 -19.26 -6.81 -16.01
CA GLU A 61 -20.67 -7.02 -15.70
C GLU A 61 -21.04 -6.42 -14.34
N ALA A 62 -20.26 -6.72 -13.29
CA ALA A 62 -20.50 -6.20 -11.94
C ALA A 62 -20.44 -4.67 -11.88
N LEU A 63 -19.47 -4.07 -12.56
CA LEU A 63 -19.29 -2.63 -12.67
C LEU A 63 -20.28 -1.96 -13.65
N LYS A 64 -20.98 -2.74 -14.48
CA LYS A 64 -21.88 -2.27 -15.55
C LYS A 64 -21.17 -1.35 -16.54
N LEU A 65 -19.94 -1.72 -16.91
CA LEU A 65 -19.07 -0.94 -17.80
C LEU A 65 -18.69 -1.74 -19.05
N ASN A 66 -18.43 -1.05 -20.15
CA ASN A 66 -17.93 -1.66 -21.39
C ASN A 66 -16.40 -1.75 -21.43
N TYR A 67 -15.69 -0.98 -20.60
CA TYR A 67 -14.24 -1.05 -20.47
C TYR A 67 -13.79 -0.54 -19.10
N ILE A 68 -12.57 -0.97 -18.70
CA ILE A 68 -11.86 -0.56 -17.49
C ILE A 68 -10.70 0.35 -17.90
N ASP A 69 -10.54 1.52 -17.26
CA ASP A 69 -9.43 2.42 -17.57
C ASP A 69 -8.10 1.86 -17.07
N PHE A 70 -8.06 1.35 -15.84
CA PHE A 70 -6.84 0.81 -15.22
C PHE A 70 -7.12 -0.57 -14.62
N TYR A 71 -6.42 -1.59 -15.12
CA TYR A 71 -6.51 -2.93 -14.56
C TYR A 71 -5.20 -3.32 -13.87
N GLY A 72 -5.23 -3.55 -12.55
CA GLY A 72 -4.07 -3.98 -11.79
C GLY A 72 -4.04 -5.47 -11.52
N TRP A 73 -2.96 -6.19 -11.86
CA TRP A 73 -2.75 -7.52 -11.29
C TRP A 73 -2.49 -7.39 -9.79
N HIS A 74 -3.29 -8.07 -8.95
CA HIS A 74 -3.44 -7.73 -7.54
C HIS A 74 -2.42 -8.46 -6.66
N GLY A 75 -1.31 -7.80 -6.34
CA GLY A 75 -0.39 -8.25 -5.30
C GLY A 75 0.83 -9.03 -5.79
N ILE A 76 1.63 -8.50 -6.71
CA ILE A 76 2.97 -9.06 -7.00
C ILE A 76 3.88 -8.82 -5.80
N ASN A 77 3.84 -9.75 -4.83
CA ASN A 77 4.48 -9.58 -3.53
C ASN A 77 5.70 -10.49 -3.32
N ASN A 78 5.92 -11.47 -4.18
CA ASN A 78 7.04 -12.39 -4.15
C ASN A 78 7.38 -12.88 -5.56
N LYS A 79 8.45 -13.67 -5.67
CA LYS A 79 8.96 -14.15 -6.95
C LYS A 79 8.02 -15.14 -7.64
N GLU A 80 7.30 -15.95 -6.88
CA GLU A 80 6.34 -16.92 -7.39
C GLU A 80 5.16 -16.21 -8.07
N LEU A 81 4.62 -15.17 -7.43
CA LEU A 81 3.52 -14.38 -7.99
C LEU A 81 3.96 -13.56 -9.20
N LEU A 82 5.20 -13.06 -9.21
CA LEU A 82 5.77 -12.42 -10.39
C LEU A 82 5.88 -13.42 -11.56
N LYS A 83 6.43 -14.62 -11.31
CA LYS A 83 6.55 -15.67 -12.31
C LYS A 83 5.19 -16.04 -12.92
N VAL A 84 4.20 -16.33 -12.08
CA VAL A 84 2.84 -16.68 -12.53
C VAL A 84 2.21 -15.53 -13.34
N SER A 85 2.32 -14.29 -12.86
CA SER A 85 1.72 -13.14 -13.55
C SER A 85 2.30 -12.91 -14.95
N ALA A 86 3.61 -13.11 -15.12
CA ALA A 86 4.37 -12.85 -16.34
C ALA A 86 4.59 -14.11 -17.23
N GLU A 87 3.97 -15.23 -16.89
CA GLU A 87 4.10 -16.48 -17.65
C GLU A 87 3.54 -16.34 -19.07
N LYS A 88 4.15 -17.05 -20.04
CA LYS A 88 3.67 -17.09 -21.42
C LYS A 88 2.26 -17.72 -21.48
N ASN A 89 1.37 -17.10 -22.24
CA ASN A 89 -0.07 -17.38 -22.27
C ASN A 89 -0.76 -17.26 -20.88
N GLY A 90 -0.10 -16.60 -19.94
CA GLY A 90 -0.56 -16.40 -18.57
C GLY A 90 -1.43 -15.15 -18.39
N PRO A 91 -1.60 -14.74 -17.13
CA PRO A 91 -2.52 -13.67 -16.78
C PRO A 91 -2.24 -12.34 -17.48
N VAL A 92 -1.00 -11.83 -17.42
CA VAL A 92 -0.69 -10.49 -17.93
C VAL A 92 -0.71 -10.46 -19.47
N GLU A 93 -0.26 -11.50 -20.12
CA GLU A 93 -0.38 -11.60 -21.59
C GLU A 93 -1.87 -11.62 -22.03
N THR A 94 -2.74 -12.27 -21.27
CA THR A 94 -4.18 -12.22 -21.52
C THR A 94 -4.75 -10.83 -21.28
N LEU A 95 -4.30 -10.10 -20.25
CA LEU A 95 -4.68 -8.69 -20.06
C LEU A 95 -4.28 -7.83 -21.26
N HIS A 96 -3.11 -8.05 -21.87
CA HIS A 96 -2.71 -7.37 -23.10
C HIS A 96 -3.66 -7.68 -24.26
N ARG A 97 -4.06 -8.93 -24.46
CA ARG A 97 -5.09 -9.28 -25.47
C ARG A 97 -6.41 -8.56 -25.22
N LEU A 98 -6.87 -8.52 -23.96
CA LEU A 98 -8.08 -7.80 -23.58
C LEU A 98 -7.96 -6.28 -23.76
N LYS A 99 -6.76 -5.73 -23.66
CA LYS A 99 -6.46 -4.34 -24.01
C LYS A 99 -6.60 -4.10 -25.51
N ASP A 100 -6.07 -4.99 -26.33
CA ASP A 100 -6.20 -4.91 -27.79
C ASP A 100 -7.66 -5.04 -28.25
N GLU A 101 -8.47 -5.82 -27.52
CA GLU A 101 -9.93 -5.92 -27.69
C GLU A 101 -10.69 -4.67 -27.20
N GLY A 102 -10.02 -3.71 -26.54
CA GLY A 102 -10.63 -2.47 -26.02
C GLY A 102 -11.34 -2.58 -24.68
N LEU A 103 -11.26 -3.75 -24.00
CA LEU A 103 -11.88 -3.97 -22.68
C LEU A 103 -11.08 -3.37 -21.54
N ILE A 104 -9.78 -3.14 -21.72
CA ILE A 104 -8.86 -2.52 -20.76
C ILE A 104 -8.04 -1.45 -21.49
N ARG A 105 -7.76 -0.32 -20.82
CA ARG A 105 -6.90 0.73 -21.40
C ARG A 105 -5.46 0.66 -20.92
N HIS A 106 -5.26 0.51 -19.62
CA HIS A 106 -3.92 0.48 -19.01
C HIS A 106 -3.80 -0.72 -18.08
N ILE A 107 -2.64 -1.40 -18.15
CA ILE A 107 -2.33 -2.57 -17.33
C ILE A 107 -1.24 -2.22 -16.36
N GLY A 108 -1.44 -2.55 -15.08
CA GLY A 108 -0.47 -2.33 -14.03
C GLY A 108 -0.51 -3.43 -12.97
N PHE A 109 0.13 -3.19 -11.86
CA PHE A 109 0.08 -4.09 -10.72
C PHE A 109 0.07 -3.35 -9.38
N SER A 110 -0.43 -4.01 -8.34
CA SER A 110 -0.29 -3.56 -6.96
C SER A 110 0.70 -4.43 -6.21
N THR A 111 1.33 -3.88 -5.17
CA THR A 111 2.34 -4.63 -4.44
C THR A 111 2.49 -4.22 -2.97
N HIS A 112 2.84 -5.21 -2.14
CA HIS A 112 3.39 -5.08 -0.79
C HIS A 112 4.76 -5.75 -0.67
N GLY A 113 5.31 -6.19 -1.79
CA GLY A 113 6.55 -6.95 -1.88
C GLY A 113 7.80 -6.19 -1.43
N PRO A 114 8.92 -6.87 -1.32
CA PRO A 114 10.21 -6.24 -1.09
C PRO A 114 10.68 -5.49 -2.35
N LEU A 115 11.58 -4.54 -2.14
CA LEU A 115 12.04 -3.60 -3.17
C LEU A 115 12.56 -4.30 -4.43
N ASN A 116 13.36 -5.36 -4.29
CA ASN A 116 13.93 -6.12 -5.40
C ASN A 116 12.84 -6.76 -6.29
N ILE A 117 11.80 -7.35 -5.70
CA ILE A 117 10.69 -7.94 -6.44
C ILE A 117 9.88 -6.88 -7.19
N ILE A 118 9.65 -5.73 -6.56
CA ILE A 118 8.95 -4.62 -7.21
C ILE A 118 9.73 -4.14 -8.43
N MET A 119 11.03 -3.91 -8.27
CA MET A 119 11.89 -3.45 -9.37
C MET A 119 12.06 -4.51 -10.46
N GLU A 120 12.08 -5.80 -10.11
CA GLU A 120 12.10 -6.91 -11.07
C GLU A 120 10.80 -6.92 -11.90
N ALA A 121 9.63 -6.78 -11.24
CA ALA A 121 8.34 -6.70 -11.93
C ALA A 121 8.27 -5.51 -12.90
N MET A 122 8.75 -4.34 -12.50
CA MET A 122 8.81 -3.17 -13.38
C MET A 122 9.66 -3.42 -14.62
N ARG A 123 10.85 -4.01 -14.46
CA ARG A 123 11.81 -4.30 -15.57
C ARG A 123 11.31 -5.34 -16.56
N THR A 124 10.21 -6.03 -16.29
CA THR A 124 9.56 -6.87 -17.30
C THR A 124 8.98 -6.07 -18.46
N ASN A 125 8.76 -4.78 -18.30
CA ASN A 125 8.09 -3.87 -19.25
C ASN A 125 6.66 -4.31 -19.62
N LEU A 126 6.02 -5.12 -18.77
CA LEU A 126 4.64 -5.60 -18.98
C LEU A 126 3.58 -4.64 -18.43
N PHE A 127 3.99 -3.64 -17.66
CA PHE A 127 3.09 -2.79 -16.89
C PHE A 127 3.31 -1.32 -17.22
N SER A 128 2.24 -0.54 -17.29
CA SER A 128 2.25 0.91 -17.50
C SER A 128 1.99 1.73 -16.24
N PHE A 129 1.63 1.08 -15.14
CA PHE A 129 1.45 1.75 -13.84
C PHE A 129 1.65 0.79 -12.66
N ILE A 130 1.87 1.37 -11.48
CA ILE A 130 2.01 0.65 -10.22
C ILE A 130 1.16 1.28 -9.12
N ASN A 131 0.43 0.45 -8.35
CA ASN A 131 -0.17 0.82 -7.09
C ASN A 131 0.83 0.53 -5.95
N LEU A 132 1.34 1.59 -5.32
CA LEU A 132 2.50 1.56 -4.45
C LEU A 132 2.21 2.16 -3.06
N HIS A 133 2.87 1.64 -2.04
CA HIS A 133 2.95 2.28 -0.72
C HIS A 133 4.18 3.20 -0.68
N TYR A 134 3.94 4.50 -0.55
CA TYR A 134 4.98 5.49 -0.32
C TYR A 134 4.38 6.67 0.45
N TYR A 135 4.94 6.98 1.62
CA TYR A 135 4.42 7.98 2.55
C TYR A 135 5.58 8.57 3.36
N TYR A 136 5.36 9.69 4.02
CA TYR A 136 6.36 10.25 4.92
C TYR A 136 6.87 9.21 5.96
N PHE A 137 5.98 8.43 6.55
CA PHE A 137 6.32 7.38 7.50
C PHE A 137 6.75 6.04 6.88
N PHE A 138 6.83 5.96 5.55
CA PHE A 138 7.24 4.76 4.83
C PHE A 138 7.86 5.12 3.48
N GLN A 139 9.18 5.36 3.48
CA GLN A 139 9.90 5.87 2.30
C GLN A 139 10.75 4.81 1.59
N ARG A 140 10.70 3.55 2.03
CA ARG A 140 11.45 2.43 1.44
C ARG A 140 11.37 2.37 -0.08
N ASN A 141 10.22 2.70 -0.63
CA ASN A 141 9.95 2.55 -2.06
C ASN A 141 10.32 3.80 -2.90
N LEU A 142 11.11 4.75 -2.36
CA LEU A 142 11.61 5.88 -3.15
C LEU A 142 12.36 5.44 -4.43
N PRO A 143 13.24 4.41 -4.40
CA PRO A 143 13.89 3.94 -5.63
C PRO A 143 12.91 3.40 -6.70
N VAL A 144 11.75 2.88 -6.27
CA VAL A 144 10.68 2.45 -7.19
C VAL A 144 10.03 3.65 -7.86
N VAL A 145 9.72 4.70 -7.07
CA VAL A 145 9.15 5.95 -7.58
C VAL A 145 10.07 6.57 -8.63
N GLN A 146 11.38 6.65 -8.35
CA GLN A 146 12.39 7.16 -9.27
C GLN A 146 12.59 6.28 -10.53
N LEU A 147 12.46 4.95 -10.39
CA LEU A 147 12.50 4.05 -11.54
C LEU A 147 11.26 4.19 -12.42
N ALA A 148 10.10 4.40 -11.81
CA ALA A 148 8.85 4.58 -12.55
C ALA A 148 8.89 5.79 -13.49
N GLU A 149 9.48 6.92 -13.06
CA GLU A 149 9.71 8.08 -13.93
C GLU A 149 10.56 7.72 -15.15
N LYS A 150 11.69 7.03 -14.94
CA LYS A 150 12.59 6.61 -16.03
C LYS A 150 11.95 5.64 -17.02
N MET A 151 10.91 4.94 -16.58
CA MET A 151 10.18 3.95 -17.38
C MET A 151 8.84 4.48 -17.92
N ASP A 152 8.53 5.75 -17.72
CA ASP A 152 7.23 6.37 -18.08
C ASP A 152 6.03 5.60 -17.50
N MET A 153 6.14 5.15 -16.24
CA MET A 153 5.10 4.41 -15.53
C MET A 153 4.33 5.33 -14.59
N GLY A 154 3.01 5.24 -14.60
CA GLY A 154 2.16 5.91 -13.61
C GLY A 154 2.35 5.34 -12.20
N VAL A 155 2.45 6.21 -11.19
CA VAL A 155 2.58 5.83 -9.77
C VAL A 155 1.32 6.25 -9.01
N PHE A 156 0.55 5.28 -8.52
CA PHE A 156 -0.65 5.48 -7.73
C PHE A 156 -0.35 5.12 -6.27
N ILE A 157 -0.31 6.12 -5.39
CA ILE A 157 -0.08 5.88 -3.96
C ILE A 157 -1.38 5.45 -3.30
N ILE A 158 -1.39 4.24 -2.73
CA ILE A 158 -2.57 3.63 -2.13
C ILE A 158 -2.58 3.73 -0.61
N SER A 159 -3.78 3.96 -0.03
CA SER A 159 -4.03 4.02 1.42
C SER A 159 -3.10 4.97 2.20
N PRO A 160 -2.84 6.21 1.74
CA PRO A 160 -1.86 7.09 2.39
C PRO A 160 -2.24 7.46 3.83
N ASN A 161 -3.52 7.49 4.17
CA ASN A 161 -3.97 7.89 5.51
C ASN A 161 -3.97 6.72 6.52
N GLU A 162 -4.40 5.52 6.13
CA GLU A 162 -4.47 4.37 7.04
C GLU A 162 -3.11 3.70 7.19
N LYS A 163 -2.55 3.19 6.09
CA LYS A 163 -1.24 2.51 6.08
C LYS A 163 -0.08 3.48 6.20
N GLY A 164 -0.30 4.72 5.83
CA GLY A 164 0.62 5.84 6.04
C GLY A 164 0.65 6.38 7.47
N GLY A 165 0.03 5.70 8.45
CA GLY A 165 0.17 6.06 9.85
C GLY A 165 -1.13 6.20 10.64
N MET A 166 -2.28 5.72 10.13
CA MET A 166 -3.62 5.89 10.74
C MET A 166 -3.94 7.38 10.99
N LEU A 167 -3.71 8.22 9.98
CA LEU A 167 -3.70 9.69 10.09
C LEU A 167 -5.08 10.32 10.35
N PHE A 168 -6.16 9.57 10.31
CA PHE A 168 -7.46 10.01 10.82
C PHE A 168 -7.52 10.02 12.38
N LYS A 169 -6.58 9.29 13.04
CA LYS A 169 -6.43 9.23 14.50
C LYS A 169 -4.93 9.31 14.85
N PRO A 170 -4.24 10.40 14.50
CA PRO A 170 -2.81 10.54 14.75
C PRO A 170 -2.52 10.76 16.24
N SER A 171 -1.27 10.51 16.66
CA SER A 171 -0.81 10.89 17.99
C SER A 171 -0.83 12.41 18.16
N GLU A 172 -0.94 12.89 19.41
CA GLU A 172 -0.88 14.33 19.70
C GLU A 172 0.47 14.94 19.27
N LYS A 173 1.54 14.17 19.40
CA LYS A 173 2.86 14.59 18.94
C LYS A 173 2.89 14.84 17.43
N VAL A 174 2.37 13.92 16.62
CA VAL A 174 2.28 14.09 15.15
C VAL A 174 1.40 15.29 14.81
N LYS A 175 0.25 15.49 15.49
CA LYS A 175 -0.59 16.68 15.27
C LYS A 175 0.16 17.99 15.53
N ASN A 176 0.94 18.04 16.60
CA ASN A 176 1.68 19.24 16.96
C ASN A 176 2.84 19.52 16.02
N LEU A 177 3.59 18.50 15.64
CA LEU A 177 4.71 18.61 14.68
C LEU A 177 4.26 19.01 13.27
N CYS A 178 3.05 18.63 12.88
CA CYS A 178 2.53 18.98 11.55
C CYS A 178 2.02 20.42 11.43
N LYS A 179 1.88 21.17 12.53
CA LYS A 179 1.35 22.55 12.49
C LYS A 179 2.19 23.46 11.57
N PRO A 180 1.58 24.35 10.77
CA PRO A 180 0.14 24.64 10.68
C PRO A 180 -0.70 23.65 9.86
N LEU A 181 -0.09 22.63 9.25
CA LEU A 181 -0.79 21.62 8.48
C LEU A 181 -1.45 20.58 9.41
N THR A 182 -2.43 19.84 8.88
CA THR A 182 -2.86 18.58 9.51
C THR A 182 -1.97 17.43 9.07
N PRO A 183 -1.89 16.31 9.82
CA PRO A 183 -1.12 15.13 9.42
C PRO A 183 -1.51 14.57 8.04
N ILE A 184 -2.81 14.59 7.70
CA ILE A 184 -3.33 14.17 6.39
C ILE A 184 -2.80 15.08 5.28
N VAL A 185 -2.90 16.39 5.49
CA VAL A 185 -2.43 17.40 4.52
C VAL A 185 -0.91 17.31 4.35
N PHE A 186 -0.16 17.22 5.44
CA PHE A 186 1.28 17.05 5.40
C PHE A 186 1.69 15.80 4.60
N ASN A 187 1.14 14.64 4.96
CA ASN A 187 1.49 13.38 4.29
C ASN A 187 1.10 13.36 2.81
N GLY A 188 -0.09 13.90 2.47
CA GLY A 188 -0.53 14.00 1.08
C GLY A 188 0.36 14.94 0.26
N ARG A 189 0.72 16.11 0.80
CA ARG A 189 1.65 17.05 0.15
C ARG A 189 3.06 16.50 0.06
N PHE A 190 3.53 15.78 1.06
CA PHE A 190 4.80 15.05 1.00
C PHE A 190 4.81 14.08 -0.18
N CYS A 191 3.77 13.27 -0.35
CA CYS A 191 3.69 12.38 -1.51
C CYS A 191 3.71 13.17 -2.83
N LEU A 192 2.88 14.20 -2.96
CA LEU A 192 2.75 15.00 -4.19
C LEU A 192 3.94 15.96 -4.44
N SER A 193 4.87 16.11 -3.48
CA SER A 193 6.13 16.82 -3.72
C SER A 193 7.11 16.04 -4.59
N HIS A 194 6.82 14.78 -4.86
CA HIS A 194 7.54 13.93 -5.81
C HIS A 194 6.78 13.97 -7.14
N PRO A 195 7.30 14.65 -8.17
CA PRO A 195 6.61 14.87 -9.44
C PRO A 195 6.30 13.56 -10.18
N GLU A 196 6.99 12.49 -9.86
CA GLU A 196 6.81 11.14 -10.39
C GLU A 196 5.49 10.48 -9.93
N ILE A 197 4.89 10.98 -8.82
CA ILE A 197 3.65 10.43 -8.28
C ILE A 197 2.47 11.01 -9.02
N THR A 198 1.73 10.12 -9.70
CA THR A 198 0.58 10.49 -10.55
C THR A 198 -0.65 10.87 -9.72
N THR A 199 -0.97 10.10 -8.66
CA THR A 199 -2.17 10.33 -7.85
C THR A 199 -2.13 9.61 -6.50
N LEU A 200 -3.03 10.03 -5.60
CA LEU A 200 -3.26 9.43 -4.29
C LEU A 200 -4.62 8.75 -4.27
N SER A 201 -4.67 7.45 -3.99
CA SER A 201 -5.90 6.68 -3.82
C SER A 201 -6.26 6.60 -2.34
N MET A 202 -7.35 7.28 -1.95
CA MET A 202 -7.74 7.48 -0.56
C MET A 202 -9.06 6.81 -0.21
N GLY A 203 -9.08 6.02 0.87
CA GLY A 203 -10.31 5.51 1.46
C GLY A 203 -11.04 6.61 2.22
N MET A 204 -12.33 6.77 1.96
CA MET A 204 -13.19 7.74 2.64
C MET A 204 -14.41 7.01 3.21
N HIS A 205 -14.59 7.04 4.54
CA HIS A 205 -15.65 6.32 5.23
C HIS A 205 -16.75 7.26 5.80
N GLU A 206 -16.45 8.57 5.88
CA GLU A 206 -17.33 9.59 6.44
C GLU A 206 -17.28 10.85 5.57
N PRO A 207 -18.37 11.64 5.50
CA PRO A 207 -18.39 12.87 4.69
C PRO A 207 -17.26 13.85 4.99
N LYS A 208 -16.87 13.98 6.28
CA LYS A 208 -15.74 14.85 6.68
C LYS A 208 -14.39 14.44 6.08
N HIS A 209 -14.20 13.16 5.71
CA HIS A 209 -12.96 12.71 5.08
C HIS A 209 -12.74 13.33 3.69
N PHE A 210 -13.82 13.71 2.99
CA PHE A 210 -13.68 14.40 1.70
C PHE A 210 -13.01 15.76 1.87
N SER A 211 -13.52 16.61 2.78
CA SER A 211 -12.92 17.93 3.03
C SER A 211 -11.50 17.84 3.58
N GLN A 212 -11.21 16.87 4.45
CA GLN A 212 -9.87 16.64 4.99
C GLN A 212 -8.86 16.24 3.88
N ASN A 213 -9.27 15.38 2.96
CA ASN A 213 -8.41 14.96 1.87
C ASN A 213 -8.25 16.04 0.79
N LEU A 214 -9.32 16.76 0.44
CA LEU A 214 -9.26 17.85 -0.52
C LEU A 214 -8.39 19.03 -0.04
N ALA A 215 -8.27 19.23 1.26
CA ALA A 215 -7.38 20.23 1.85
C ALA A 215 -5.89 20.01 1.44
N ILE A 216 -5.51 18.82 0.98
CA ILE A 216 -4.17 18.55 0.43
C ILE A 216 -3.89 19.48 -0.76
N LEU A 217 -4.88 19.70 -1.62
CA LEU A 217 -4.77 20.50 -2.84
C LEU A 217 -5.16 21.98 -2.63
N SER A 218 -5.50 22.38 -1.40
CA SER A 218 -5.96 23.75 -1.14
C SER A 218 -4.78 24.76 -1.17
N GLY A 219 -5.03 25.93 -1.79
CA GLY A 219 -4.04 27.02 -1.91
C GLY A 219 -3.30 27.01 -3.26
N LYS A 220 -2.91 28.22 -3.72
CA LYS A 220 -2.25 28.41 -5.02
C LYS A 220 -0.89 27.72 -5.15
N ASN A 221 -0.18 27.53 -4.06
CA ASN A 221 1.13 26.87 -4.01
C ASN A 221 1.15 25.89 -2.83
N TYR A 222 0.34 24.81 -2.93
CA TYR A 222 0.22 23.85 -1.84
C TYR A 222 1.52 23.05 -1.54
N LEU A 223 2.51 23.08 -2.46
CA LEU A 223 3.88 22.56 -2.26
C LEU A 223 4.86 23.71 -1.94
N ASN A 224 4.54 24.54 -0.97
CA ASN A 224 5.26 25.76 -0.61
C ASN A 224 6.28 25.55 0.53
N SER A 225 6.87 26.66 1.00
CA SER A 225 7.84 26.69 2.10
C SER A 225 7.31 26.08 3.42
N ASP A 226 5.99 26.04 3.64
CA ASP A 226 5.43 25.45 4.85
C ASP A 226 5.63 23.95 4.89
N LEU A 227 5.56 23.26 3.74
CA LEU A 227 5.84 21.82 3.68
C LEU A 227 7.29 21.53 4.11
N SER A 228 8.27 22.32 3.65
CA SER A 228 9.68 22.15 4.00
C SER A 228 9.93 22.40 5.50
N LYS A 229 9.30 23.43 6.07
CA LYS A 229 9.40 23.73 7.51
C LYS A 229 8.79 22.60 8.34
N VAL A 230 7.56 22.18 8.01
CA VAL A 230 6.89 21.08 8.71
C VAL A 230 7.69 19.78 8.56
N LYS A 231 8.29 19.53 7.39
CA LYS A 231 9.17 18.36 7.21
C LYS A 231 10.36 18.40 8.15
N ALA A 232 11.02 19.55 8.31
CA ALA A 232 12.14 19.71 9.23
C ALA A 232 11.71 19.45 10.70
N GLU A 233 10.55 19.97 11.13
CA GLU A 233 9.98 19.71 12.46
C GLU A 233 9.64 18.22 12.64
N MET A 234 9.15 17.57 11.61
CA MET A 234 8.87 16.15 11.61
C MET A 234 10.16 15.30 11.64
N ASP A 235 11.23 15.71 11.00
CA ASP A 235 12.51 14.98 10.99
C ASP A 235 13.26 15.10 12.34
N ALA A 236 13.11 16.20 13.05
CA ALA A 236 13.84 16.50 14.28
C ALA A 236 13.70 15.45 15.42
N PRO A 237 12.53 14.84 15.67
CA PRO A 237 12.41 13.78 16.67
C PRO A 237 13.19 12.51 16.34
N LEU A 238 13.36 12.17 15.05
CA LEU A 238 14.13 11.00 14.65
C LEU A 238 15.63 11.16 14.97
N ALA A 239 16.17 12.35 14.77
CA ALA A 239 17.56 12.65 15.06
C ALA A 239 17.92 12.50 16.56
N LYS A 240 16.92 12.46 17.45
CA LYS A 240 17.09 12.26 18.89
C LYS A 240 17.01 10.81 19.35
N ILE A 241 16.69 9.89 18.42
CA ILE A 241 16.57 8.46 18.76
C ILE A 241 17.96 7.84 18.85
N SER A 242 18.30 7.31 20.03
CA SER A 242 19.52 6.52 20.18
C SER A 242 19.40 5.22 19.38
N GLY A 243 20.39 4.94 18.53
CA GLY A 243 20.34 3.78 17.64
C GLY A 243 19.20 3.84 16.63
N LEU A 244 19.06 4.97 15.95
CA LEU A 244 18.11 5.16 14.86
C LEU A 244 18.44 4.21 13.70
N CYS A 245 17.46 3.43 13.23
CA CYS A 245 17.58 2.67 12.00
C CYS A 245 17.26 3.55 10.80
N THR A 246 18.19 3.68 9.87
CA THR A 246 18.03 4.47 8.63
C THR A 246 17.25 3.76 7.53
N LEU A 247 16.81 2.51 7.77
CA LEU A 247 16.01 1.69 6.86
C LEU A 247 16.72 1.40 5.51
N CYS A 248 18.05 1.26 5.53
CA CYS A 248 18.88 0.96 4.35
C CYS A 248 18.70 -0.46 3.80
N HIS A 249 18.16 -1.38 4.58
CA HIS A 249 17.95 -2.81 4.25
C HIS A 249 19.22 -3.67 4.13
N GLU A 250 20.41 -3.16 4.41
CA GLU A 250 21.67 -3.91 4.33
C GLU A 250 21.75 -5.11 5.30
N CYS A 251 20.96 -5.09 6.39
CA CYS A 251 20.84 -6.21 7.32
C CYS A 251 20.09 -7.44 6.77
N LEU A 252 19.54 -7.36 5.55
CA LEU A 252 18.85 -8.48 4.90
C LEU A 252 19.78 -9.23 3.93
N PRO A 253 19.55 -10.54 3.66
CA PRO A 253 18.50 -11.37 4.25
C PRO A 253 18.82 -11.77 5.69
N CYS A 254 17.78 -11.99 6.51
CA CYS A 254 17.91 -12.61 7.83
C CYS A 254 17.65 -14.11 7.70
N PRO A 255 18.51 -15.01 8.28
CA PRO A 255 18.28 -16.46 8.23
C PRO A 255 16.93 -16.88 8.79
N GLU A 256 16.45 -16.20 9.82
CA GLU A 256 15.14 -16.44 10.45
C GLU A 256 13.98 -15.72 9.76
N ASN A 257 14.19 -15.20 8.55
CA ASN A 257 13.20 -14.45 7.78
C ASN A 257 12.58 -13.26 8.55
N ILE A 258 13.32 -12.67 9.49
CA ILE A 258 12.86 -11.49 10.23
C ILE A 258 12.93 -10.27 9.32
N ASN A 259 11.81 -9.55 9.20
CA ASN A 259 11.79 -8.27 8.48
C ASN A 259 12.36 -7.15 9.38
N ILE A 260 13.67 -7.20 9.58
CA ILE A 260 14.41 -6.30 10.49
C ILE A 260 14.09 -4.82 10.22
N PRO A 261 14.18 -4.30 8.97
CA PRO A 261 13.93 -2.89 8.72
C PRO A 261 12.50 -2.46 9.07
N GLU A 262 11.51 -3.30 8.79
CA GLU A 262 10.13 -2.98 9.09
C GLU A 262 9.85 -2.95 10.61
N ILE A 263 10.44 -3.89 11.35
CA ILE A 263 10.34 -3.92 12.82
C ILE A 263 11.00 -2.68 13.42
N LEU A 264 12.19 -2.33 12.98
CA LEU A 264 12.91 -1.15 13.48
C LEU A 264 12.24 0.16 13.01
N ARG A 265 11.56 0.17 11.86
CA ARG A 265 10.70 1.29 11.47
C ARG A 265 9.58 1.52 12.48
N PHE A 266 8.92 0.46 12.95
CA PHE A 266 7.88 0.59 14.00
C PHE A 266 8.47 1.10 15.32
N ARG A 267 9.70 0.71 15.66
CA ARG A 267 10.42 1.28 16.79
C ARG A 267 10.62 2.78 16.59
N ASN A 268 11.17 3.20 15.46
CA ASN A 268 11.39 4.61 15.14
C ASN A 268 10.10 5.43 15.22
N LEU A 269 9.00 4.91 14.67
CA LEU A 269 7.69 5.58 14.72
C LEU A 269 7.16 5.70 16.15
N THR A 270 7.37 4.66 16.96
CA THR A 270 6.92 4.67 18.36
C THR A 270 7.73 5.67 19.19
N GLU A 271 9.05 5.72 19.03
CA GLU A 271 9.93 6.56 19.81
C GLU A 271 9.95 8.01 19.31
N GLY A 272 9.97 8.19 18.00
CA GLY A 272 9.99 9.52 17.37
C GLY A 272 8.67 10.24 17.42
N TYR A 273 7.55 9.54 17.27
CA TYR A 273 6.25 10.17 17.02
C TYR A 273 5.11 9.71 17.93
N ASP A 274 5.40 8.92 18.98
CA ASP A 274 4.39 8.34 19.87
C ASP A 274 3.32 7.52 19.13
N MET A 275 3.67 6.92 17.98
CA MET A 275 2.76 6.14 17.14
C MET A 275 2.64 4.68 17.61
N LEU A 276 2.47 4.47 18.93
CA LEU A 276 2.45 3.16 19.55
C LEU A 276 1.31 2.27 19.05
N ASP A 277 0.10 2.84 18.91
CA ASP A 277 -1.08 2.06 18.46
C ASP A 277 -0.96 1.60 17.02
N TYR A 278 -0.48 2.48 16.14
CA TYR A 278 -0.18 2.11 14.76
C TYR A 278 0.90 1.03 14.69
N SER A 279 2.01 1.21 15.40
CA SER A 279 3.13 0.27 15.41
C SER A 279 2.71 -1.09 15.96
N ARG A 280 1.93 -1.12 17.06
CA ARG A 280 1.36 -2.37 17.60
C ARG A 280 0.41 -3.06 16.63
N PHE A 281 -0.47 -2.29 15.99
CA PHE A 281 -1.40 -2.84 15.01
C PHE A 281 -0.64 -3.54 13.87
N ARG A 282 0.35 -2.84 13.29
CA ARG A 282 1.13 -3.37 12.16
C ARG A 282 2.06 -4.50 12.57
N TYR A 283 2.76 -4.38 13.70
CA TYR A 283 3.66 -5.41 14.20
C TYR A 283 2.96 -6.78 14.38
N ASN A 284 1.74 -6.77 14.95
CA ASN A 284 1.00 -8.00 15.17
C ASN A 284 0.36 -8.62 13.91
N MET A 285 0.61 -8.05 12.72
CA MET A 285 0.25 -8.65 11.43
C MET A 285 1.27 -9.67 10.93
N PHE A 286 2.52 -9.65 11.43
CA PHE A 286 3.51 -10.66 11.07
C PHE A 286 2.97 -12.07 11.32
N GLU A 287 3.38 -13.02 10.46
CA GLU A 287 2.97 -14.43 10.47
C GLU A 287 1.46 -14.69 10.30
N GLY A 288 0.64 -13.63 10.30
CA GLY A 288 -0.82 -13.75 10.18
C GLY A 288 -1.41 -13.25 8.86
N GLN A 289 -0.60 -12.63 7.97
CA GLN A 289 -1.10 -12.03 6.73
C GLN A 289 -0.40 -12.57 5.46
N GLY A 290 0.42 -13.63 5.61
CA GLY A 290 1.13 -14.25 4.50
C GLY A 290 1.92 -13.24 3.65
N HIS A 291 1.89 -13.40 2.33
CA HIS A 291 2.63 -12.55 1.41
C HIS A 291 2.22 -11.05 1.40
N TRP A 292 1.10 -10.69 2.03
CA TRP A 292 0.65 -9.30 2.17
C TRP A 292 1.42 -8.53 3.25
N PHE A 293 2.02 -9.24 4.22
CA PHE A 293 2.85 -8.66 5.26
C PHE A 293 3.95 -9.66 5.63
N PRO A 294 5.01 -9.78 4.80
CA PRO A 294 6.02 -10.82 4.92
C PRO A 294 6.97 -10.58 6.07
N GLY A 295 7.50 -11.69 6.59
CA GLY A 295 8.47 -11.73 7.68
C GLY A 295 7.92 -12.38 8.95
N THR A 296 8.83 -12.66 9.87
CA THR A 296 8.55 -13.26 11.17
C THR A 296 8.71 -12.25 12.30
N PHE A 297 8.20 -12.58 13.50
CA PHE A 297 8.40 -11.78 14.70
C PHE A 297 9.86 -11.73 15.14
N ALA A 298 10.23 -10.64 15.83
CA ALA A 298 11.58 -10.45 16.34
C ALA A 298 12.04 -11.53 17.35
N PHE A 299 11.12 -12.20 18.05
CA PHE A 299 11.48 -13.24 19.01
C PHE A 299 12.08 -14.51 18.37
N HIS A 300 11.99 -14.68 17.06
CA HIS A 300 12.69 -15.74 16.33
C HIS A 300 14.19 -15.46 16.15
N CYS A 301 14.66 -14.29 16.58
CA CYS A 301 16.09 -13.96 16.47
C CYS A 301 16.94 -14.95 17.28
N THR A 302 17.82 -15.66 16.57
CA THR A 302 18.78 -16.61 17.14
C THR A 302 20.09 -15.95 17.57
N GLU A 303 20.18 -14.62 17.45
CA GLU A 303 21.39 -13.83 17.75
C GLU A 303 22.64 -14.29 16.95
N CYS A 304 22.43 -14.81 15.73
CA CYS A 304 23.52 -15.32 14.87
C CYS A 304 24.57 -14.26 14.50
N GLY A 305 24.24 -12.98 14.60
CA GLY A 305 25.16 -11.88 14.35
C GLY A 305 25.28 -11.45 12.89
N ASP A 306 24.70 -12.15 11.91
CA ASP A 306 24.84 -11.87 10.47
C ASP A 306 24.46 -10.44 10.05
N CYS A 307 23.53 -9.83 10.76
CA CYS A 307 23.07 -8.47 10.48
C CYS A 307 24.02 -7.38 11.02
N LEU A 308 24.90 -7.69 12.00
CA LEU A 308 25.72 -6.70 12.68
C LEU A 308 26.78 -6.07 11.77
N PRO A 309 27.65 -6.85 11.06
CA PRO A 309 28.69 -6.28 10.20
C PRO A 309 28.12 -5.57 8.96
N ARG A 310 26.84 -5.83 8.62
CA ARG A 310 26.17 -5.22 7.47
C ARG A 310 25.47 -3.91 7.81
N CYS A 311 25.35 -3.56 9.10
CA CYS A 311 24.66 -2.35 9.52
C CYS A 311 25.58 -1.13 9.43
N PRO A 312 25.35 -0.14 8.55
CA PRO A 312 26.18 1.04 8.44
C PRO A 312 26.13 1.94 9.69
N GLU A 313 25.05 1.81 10.48
CA GLU A 313 24.85 2.56 11.73
C GLU A 313 25.42 1.80 12.95
N SER A 314 26.08 0.66 12.75
CA SER A 314 26.64 -0.18 13.82
C SER A 314 25.66 -0.50 14.95
N LEU A 315 24.39 -0.75 14.62
CA LEU A 315 23.33 -0.99 15.59
C LEU A 315 23.44 -2.39 16.21
N ASP A 316 23.20 -2.50 17.50
CA ASP A 316 22.92 -3.77 18.17
C ASP A 316 21.51 -4.25 17.79
N ILE A 317 21.39 -4.78 16.56
CA ILE A 317 20.11 -5.18 15.97
C ILE A 317 19.37 -6.22 16.81
N PRO A 318 20.00 -7.32 17.32
CA PRO A 318 19.31 -8.28 18.15
C PRO A 318 18.67 -7.65 19.40
N LYS A 319 19.41 -6.80 20.11
CA LYS A 319 18.90 -6.09 21.29
C LYS A 319 17.74 -5.16 20.94
N LEU A 320 17.85 -4.41 19.84
CA LEU A 320 16.78 -3.52 19.36
C LEU A 320 15.53 -4.30 18.96
N LEU A 321 15.68 -5.45 18.29
CA LEU A 321 14.58 -6.34 17.91
C LEU A 321 13.82 -6.84 19.14
N MET A 322 14.53 -7.35 20.15
CA MET A 322 13.91 -7.86 21.38
C MET A 322 13.23 -6.75 22.19
N GLY A 323 13.86 -5.58 22.30
CA GLY A 323 13.25 -4.41 22.94
C GLY A 323 11.96 -3.97 22.23
N THR A 324 11.97 -3.96 20.90
CA THR A 324 10.80 -3.64 20.07
C THR A 324 9.70 -4.68 20.24
N HIS A 325 10.05 -5.97 20.24
CA HIS A 325 9.09 -7.05 20.46
C HIS A 325 8.35 -6.91 21.79
N LYS A 326 9.09 -6.73 22.89
CA LYS A 326 8.50 -6.52 24.23
C LYS A 326 7.51 -5.37 24.28
N LYS A 327 7.78 -4.30 23.53
CA LYS A 327 6.94 -3.08 23.51
C LYS A 327 5.70 -3.22 22.61
N LEU A 328 5.82 -3.93 21.48
CA LEU A 328 4.80 -3.93 20.42
C LEU A 328 3.97 -5.22 20.38
N PHE A 329 4.50 -6.35 20.81
CA PHE A 329 3.76 -7.61 20.73
C PHE A 329 2.54 -7.63 21.65
N SER A 330 1.45 -8.17 21.16
CA SER A 330 0.20 -8.39 21.89
C SER A 330 -0.42 -9.70 21.47
N LYS A 331 -0.39 -10.70 22.37
CA LYS A 331 -0.96 -12.03 22.12
C LYS A 331 -2.42 -11.97 21.68
N SER A 332 -3.23 -11.10 22.25
CA SER A 332 -4.65 -10.93 21.88
C SER A 332 -4.81 -10.37 20.45
N LYS A 333 -4.01 -9.37 20.06
CA LYS A 333 -4.03 -8.82 18.69
C LYS A 333 -3.52 -9.84 17.67
N TYR A 334 -2.44 -10.54 17.99
CA TYR A 334 -1.90 -11.61 17.15
C TYR A 334 -2.94 -12.72 16.90
N LEU A 335 -3.57 -13.25 17.96
CA LEU A 335 -4.61 -14.26 17.83
C LEU A 335 -5.81 -13.78 17.00
N LYS A 336 -6.21 -12.52 17.19
CA LYS A 336 -7.26 -11.91 16.37
C LYS A 336 -6.89 -11.88 14.89
N HIS A 337 -5.68 -11.45 14.53
CA HIS A 337 -5.20 -11.43 13.15
C HIS A 337 -5.12 -12.84 12.55
N LYS A 338 -4.58 -13.80 13.31
CA LYS A 338 -4.47 -15.20 12.88
C LYS A 338 -5.84 -15.84 12.65
N LEU A 339 -6.80 -15.60 13.56
CA LEU A 339 -8.17 -16.11 13.43
C LEU A 339 -8.88 -15.50 12.21
N LEU A 340 -8.79 -14.20 12.00
CA LEU A 340 -9.39 -13.54 10.85
C LEU A 340 -8.80 -14.03 9.53
N PHE A 341 -7.49 -14.27 9.47
CA PHE A 341 -6.83 -14.82 8.29
C PHE A 341 -7.28 -16.27 8.04
N PHE A 342 -7.35 -17.10 9.09
CA PHE A 342 -7.80 -18.47 9.02
C PHE A 342 -9.26 -18.56 8.54
N ILE A 343 -10.15 -17.75 9.09
CA ILE A 343 -11.55 -17.68 8.64
C ILE A 343 -11.62 -17.29 7.17
N LYS A 344 -10.87 -16.28 6.74
CA LYS A 344 -10.83 -15.88 5.33
C LYS A 344 -10.33 -16.99 4.41
N SER A 345 -9.32 -17.76 4.82
CA SER A 345 -8.79 -18.86 4.01
C SER A 345 -9.77 -20.03 3.92
N ILE A 346 -10.47 -20.37 5.00
CA ILE A 346 -11.54 -21.38 4.98
C ILE A 346 -12.69 -20.95 4.07
N LEU A 347 -13.20 -19.73 4.22
CA LEU A 347 -14.29 -19.21 3.40
C LEU A 347 -13.93 -19.22 1.91
N LYS A 348 -12.66 -18.92 1.60
CA LYS A 348 -12.15 -18.99 0.24
C LYS A 348 -12.07 -20.44 -0.27
N ALA A 349 -11.57 -21.40 0.54
CA ALA A 349 -11.45 -22.80 0.19
C ALA A 349 -12.82 -23.48 -0.03
N LEU A 350 -13.80 -23.13 0.79
CA LEU A 350 -15.17 -23.66 0.69
C LEU A 350 -16.00 -23.00 -0.42
N LYS A 351 -15.43 -22.03 -1.17
CA LYS A 351 -16.16 -21.20 -2.15
C LYS A 351 -17.38 -20.47 -1.55
N ILE A 352 -17.53 -20.48 -0.22
CA ILE A 352 -18.63 -19.82 0.52
C ILE A 352 -18.40 -18.32 0.59
N TRP A 353 -17.18 -17.84 0.29
CA TRP A 353 -16.87 -16.42 0.21
C TRP A 353 -17.85 -15.65 -0.68
N LYS A 354 -18.27 -16.27 -1.80
CA LYS A 354 -19.31 -15.69 -2.68
C LYS A 354 -20.67 -15.54 -1.97
N PHE A 355 -21.05 -16.44 -1.05
CA PHE A 355 -22.39 -16.44 -0.41
C PHE A 355 -22.48 -15.53 0.83
N ILE A 356 -21.39 -15.30 1.55
CA ILE A 356 -21.40 -14.48 2.79
C ILE A 356 -21.21 -13.01 2.44
N PHE A 357 -20.56 -12.71 1.33
CA PHE A 357 -20.22 -11.36 0.91
C PHE A 357 -20.87 -10.94 -0.42
N ASN A 358 -21.73 -11.82 -0.99
CA ASN A 358 -22.74 -11.51 -2.02
C ASN A 358 -24.09 -11.18 -1.34
#